data_52c3a66a488eeb9102308b647c9d5b58
#
_entry.id   52c3a66a488eeb9102308b647c9d5b58
#
_cell.length_a   1.000
_cell.length_b   1.000
_cell.length_c   1.000
_cell.angle_alpha   90.00
_cell.angle_beta   90.00
_cell.angle_gamma   90.00
#
_symmetry.space_group_name_H-M   'P 1'
#
loop_
_entity.id
_entity.type
_entity.pdbx_description
1 polymer ?
#
loop_
_entity_poly.entity_id
_entity_poly.type
_entity_poly.pdbx_seq_one_letter_code
_entity_poly.pdbx_strand_id
1 'polypeptide(L)'
;ETYPGEAFFSQYYVDKSSAEAQQRQGKYLSSAYCKGAWVTPIAPDAETVAPDQATSTISADYGYYDPTGDSFLQGNVVIDQQGRQIRAERVTIDQTQTYAKAEGNVQLAQSGLISQSDDINYNLKTQQGDLYNSFYIAEQQHAHGRAEKIAKTSDNTLELENATYSTCPPDQKPTWKIQAEKIKLNQETGRGETKNTKLYVKDVPVLAVPYFNFPIDDRRTTGILTPIFGFT
;
A
#
# COMPACT_ATOMS: atom_id res chain seq x y z
N GLU A 1 -5.75 3.04 23.72
CA GLU A 1 -4.78 4.04 23.19
C GLU A 1 -4.71 3.92 21.68
N THR A 2 -5.01 5.01 20.97
CA THR A 2 -4.90 5.06 19.51
C THR A 2 -3.42 4.98 19.10
N TYR A 3 -3.12 4.24 18.05
CA TYR A 3 -1.78 4.14 17.49
C TYR A 3 -1.70 4.83 16.11
N PRO A 4 -0.52 5.26 15.66
CA PRO A 4 -0.39 5.94 14.37
C PRO A 4 -0.93 5.11 13.20
N GLY A 5 -1.82 5.70 12.40
CA GLY A 5 -2.46 5.06 11.24
C GLY A 5 -3.72 4.27 11.54
N GLU A 6 -4.13 4.08 12.80
CA GLU A 6 -5.33 3.31 13.17
C GLU A 6 -6.58 3.75 12.40
N ALA A 7 -6.84 5.06 12.34
CA ALA A 7 -8.01 5.60 11.63
C ALA A 7 -7.97 5.28 10.13
N PHE A 8 -6.78 5.37 9.51
CA PHE A 8 -6.60 5.01 8.11
C PHE A 8 -6.82 3.51 7.88
N PHE A 9 -6.21 2.66 8.70
CA PHE A 9 -6.34 1.21 8.53
C PHE A 9 -7.78 0.73 8.77
N SER A 10 -8.43 1.24 9.81
CA SER A 10 -9.81 0.85 10.16
C SER A 10 -10.83 1.24 9.10
N GLN A 11 -10.59 2.30 8.34
CA GLN A 11 -11.46 2.73 7.26
C GLN A 11 -11.64 1.67 6.16
N TYR A 12 -10.61 0.85 5.93
CA TYR A 12 -10.60 -0.15 4.87
C TYR A 12 -10.68 -1.59 5.39
N TYR A 13 -10.84 -1.78 6.70
CA TYR A 13 -10.91 -3.10 7.29
C TYR A 13 -12.36 -3.55 7.47
N VAL A 14 -12.68 -4.74 6.98
CA VAL A 14 -13.99 -5.38 7.12
C VAL A 14 -13.86 -6.60 8.01
N ASP A 15 -14.53 -6.59 9.15
CA ASP A 15 -14.58 -7.74 10.07
C ASP A 15 -15.38 -8.88 9.44
N LYS A 16 -14.87 -10.10 9.55
CA LYS A 16 -15.47 -11.33 8.99
C LYS A 16 -16.88 -11.60 9.49
N SER A 17 -17.20 -11.15 10.69
CA SER A 17 -18.53 -11.29 11.30
C SER A 17 -19.55 -10.24 10.82
N SER A 18 -19.09 -9.21 10.10
CA SER A 18 -19.95 -8.12 9.65
C SER A 18 -20.88 -8.54 8.50
N ALA A 19 -22.04 -7.87 8.40
CA ALA A 19 -22.96 -8.08 7.27
C ALA A 19 -22.31 -7.73 5.91
N GLU A 20 -21.39 -6.78 5.90
CA GLU A 20 -20.65 -6.38 4.70
C GLU A 20 -19.72 -7.50 4.20
N ALA A 21 -19.07 -8.23 5.13
CA ALA A 21 -18.25 -9.38 4.79
C ALA A 21 -19.07 -10.51 4.12
N GLN A 22 -20.32 -10.68 4.57
CA GLN A 22 -21.22 -11.69 4.00
C GLN A 22 -21.66 -11.34 2.57
N GLN A 23 -21.77 -10.05 2.26
CA GLN A 23 -22.11 -9.58 0.91
C GLN A 23 -20.93 -9.63 -0.06
N ARG A 24 -19.72 -9.40 0.45
CA ARG A 24 -18.48 -9.42 -0.33
C ARG A 24 -17.81 -10.79 -0.24
N GLN A 25 -18.49 -11.87 -0.64
CA GLN A 25 -17.93 -13.23 -0.67
C GLN A 25 -16.69 -13.27 -1.59
N GLY A 26 -15.54 -12.93 -1.05
CA GLY A 26 -14.29 -12.89 -1.77
C GLY A 26 -13.26 -13.86 -1.20
N LYS A 27 -12.29 -14.22 -2.03
CA LYS A 27 -11.17 -15.13 -1.75
C LYS A 27 -10.41 -14.78 -0.45
N TYR A 28 -10.44 -13.51 -0.05
CA TYR A 28 -9.70 -13.00 1.10
C TYR A 28 -10.41 -13.20 2.46
N LEU A 29 -11.72 -13.41 2.47
CA LEU A 29 -12.49 -13.65 3.70
C LEU A 29 -12.55 -15.13 4.10
N SER A 30 -12.01 -16.02 3.28
CA SER A 30 -12.04 -17.47 3.51
C SER A 30 -10.94 -18.00 4.44
N SER A 31 -9.92 -17.22 4.77
CA SER A 31 -8.84 -17.66 5.64
C SER A 31 -9.33 -17.92 7.07
N ALA A 32 -9.05 -19.12 7.60
CA ALA A 32 -9.44 -19.50 8.96
C ALA A 32 -8.74 -18.66 10.05
N TYR A 33 -7.61 -18.07 9.73
CA TYR A 33 -6.75 -17.33 10.68
C TYR A 33 -6.99 -15.82 10.71
N CYS A 34 -7.77 -15.28 9.77
CA CYS A 34 -8.03 -13.84 9.71
C CYS A 34 -9.39 -13.51 10.32
N LYS A 35 -9.43 -12.53 11.23
CA LYS A 35 -10.67 -11.99 11.78
C LYS A 35 -11.44 -11.13 10.77
N GLY A 36 -10.79 -10.68 9.72
CA GLY A 36 -11.34 -9.85 8.67
C GLY A 36 -10.34 -9.65 7.54
N ALA A 37 -10.62 -8.72 6.64
CA ALA A 37 -9.75 -8.38 5.52
C ALA A 37 -9.81 -6.87 5.22
N TRP A 38 -8.74 -6.36 4.64
CA TRP A 38 -8.76 -5.03 4.04
C TRP A 38 -9.39 -5.11 2.65
N VAL A 39 -10.19 -4.12 2.33
CA VAL A 39 -10.96 -4.08 1.08
C VAL A 39 -10.68 -2.75 0.39
N THR A 40 -10.22 -2.83 -0.86
CA THR A 40 -10.04 -1.65 -1.70
C THR A 40 -11.39 -1.01 -2.05
N PRO A 41 -11.49 0.33 -2.08
CA PRO A 41 -12.66 1.03 -2.60
C PRO A 41 -12.83 0.87 -4.13
N ILE A 42 -11.80 0.35 -4.81
CA ILE A 42 -11.79 0.13 -6.25
C ILE A 42 -12.40 -1.24 -6.55
N ALA A 43 -13.32 -1.30 -7.50
CA ALA A 43 -13.95 -2.55 -7.90
C ALA A 43 -12.88 -3.57 -8.37
N PRO A 44 -12.96 -4.83 -7.89
CA PRO A 44 -11.98 -5.86 -8.25
C PRO A 44 -11.92 -6.16 -9.75
N ASP A 45 -13.00 -5.87 -10.46
CA ASP A 45 -13.16 -6.10 -11.90
C ASP A 45 -12.74 -4.89 -12.76
N ALA A 46 -12.23 -3.82 -12.14
CA ALA A 46 -11.60 -2.75 -12.90
C ALA A 46 -10.32 -3.36 -13.51
N GLU A 47 -10.45 -3.96 -14.69
CA GLU A 47 -9.31 -4.39 -15.50
C GLU A 47 -8.31 -3.24 -15.53
N THR A 48 -7.08 -3.51 -15.16
CA THR A 48 -5.98 -2.56 -15.32
C THR A 48 -5.76 -2.41 -16.82
N VAL A 49 -6.51 -1.50 -17.43
CA VAL A 49 -6.30 -1.11 -18.81
C VAL A 49 -4.92 -0.50 -18.92
N ALA A 50 -4.21 -0.79 -20.00
CA ALA A 50 -2.91 -0.18 -20.24
C ALA A 50 -3.03 1.35 -20.11
N PRO A 51 -2.14 2.03 -19.40
CA PRO A 51 -2.29 3.43 -19.05
C PRO A 51 -2.46 4.40 -20.23
N ASP A 52 -1.94 4.02 -21.39
CA ASP A 52 -2.10 4.75 -22.66
C ASP A 52 -3.52 4.65 -23.25
N GLN A 53 -4.31 3.68 -22.79
CA GLN A 53 -5.69 3.45 -23.21
C GLN A 53 -6.72 3.80 -22.13
N ALA A 54 -6.25 4.08 -20.91
CA ALA A 54 -7.13 4.36 -19.79
C ALA A 54 -7.68 5.79 -19.84
N THR A 55 -8.99 5.92 -19.77
CA THR A 55 -9.66 7.23 -19.62
C THR A 55 -9.42 7.73 -18.19
N SER A 56 -8.92 8.93 -18.06
CA SER A 56 -8.74 9.61 -16.77
C SER A 56 -9.81 10.67 -16.58
N THR A 57 -10.47 10.66 -15.43
CA THR A 57 -11.35 11.74 -14.98
C THR A 57 -10.61 12.55 -13.92
N ILE A 58 -10.55 13.86 -14.11
CA ILE A 58 -9.85 14.77 -13.21
C ILE A 58 -10.87 15.79 -12.71
N SER A 59 -10.92 16.00 -11.39
CA SER A 59 -11.65 17.08 -10.76
C SER A 59 -10.75 17.81 -9.76
N ALA A 60 -10.92 19.13 -9.67
CA ALA A 60 -10.25 20.00 -8.72
C ALA A 60 -11.06 21.28 -8.56
N ASP A 61 -10.85 22.01 -7.46
CA ASP A 61 -11.48 23.32 -7.25
C ASP A 61 -10.88 24.38 -8.18
N TYR A 62 -9.59 24.26 -8.48
CA TYR A 62 -8.85 25.19 -9.35
C TYR A 62 -7.80 24.44 -10.19
N GLY A 63 -7.65 24.86 -11.44
CA GLY A 63 -6.63 24.35 -12.35
C GLY A 63 -5.93 25.49 -13.08
N TYR A 64 -4.61 25.40 -13.22
CA TYR A 64 -3.79 26.30 -13.99
C TYR A 64 -2.94 25.51 -14.99
N TYR A 65 -3.03 25.88 -16.24
CA TYR A 65 -2.24 25.28 -17.32
C TYR A 65 -1.25 26.30 -17.87
N ASP A 66 0.02 25.95 -17.92
CA ASP A 66 1.08 26.74 -18.53
C ASP A 66 1.80 25.90 -19.59
N PRO A 67 1.73 26.27 -20.87
CA PRO A 67 2.43 25.53 -21.94
C PRO A 67 3.95 25.68 -21.89
N THR A 68 4.47 26.65 -21.13
CA THR A 68 5.90 26.98 -21.03
C THR A 68 6.49 26.77 -19.65
N GLY A 69 5.68 26.39 -18.70
CA GLY A 69 6.04 26.15 -17.30
C GLY A 69 5.29 24.98 -16.70
N ASP A 70 5.31 24.89 -15.37
CA ASP A 70 4.60 23.86 -14.64
C ASP A 70 3.10 24.18 -14.57
N SER A 71 2.31 23.15 -14.78
CA SER A 71 0.85 23.21 -14.63
C SER A 71 0.44 22.60 -13.29
N PHE A 72 -0.65 23.07 -12.69
CA PHE A 72 -1.11 22.51 -11.42
C PHE A 72 -2.64 22.49 -11.26
N LEU A 73 -3.08 21.57 -10.42
CA LEU A 73 -4.43 21.44 -9.89
C LEU A 73 -4.38 21.69 -8.39
N GLN A 74 -5.38 22.34 -7.84
CA GLN A 74 -5.43 22.69 -6.42
C GLN A 74 -6.84 22.63 -5.86
N GLY A 75 -6.94 22.15 -4.61
CA GLY A 75 -8.18 22.00 -3.86
C GLY A 75 -8.97 20.75 -4.29
N ASN A 76 -9.19 19.83 -3.35
CA ASN A 76 -9.96 18.62 -3.53
C ASN A 76 -9.65 17.86 -4.84
N VAL A 77 -8.35 17.77 -5.18
CA VAL A 77 -7.93 17.13 -6.43
C VAL A 77 -8.26 15.64 -6.36
N VAL A 78 -9.02 15.16 -7.33
CA VAL A 78 -9.30 13.72 -7.53
C VAL A 78 -8.94 13.36 -8.96
N ILE A 79 -8.04 12.41 -9.11
CA ILE A 79 -7.68 11.80 -10.38
C ILE A 79 -8.15 10.35 -10.32
N ASP A 80 -9.13 10.04 -11.13
CA ASP A 80 -9.68 8.69 -11.27
C ASP A 80 -9.29 8.15 -12.65
N GLN A 81 -8.57 7.06 -12.65
CA GLN A 81 -8.18 6.31 -13.82
C GLN A 81 -8.53 4.86 -13.57
N GLN A 82 -9.04 4.17 -14.56
CA GLN A 82 -9.49 2.77 -14.43
C GLN A 82 -8.54 1.92 -13.56
N GLY A 83 -9.03 1.50 -12.38
CA GLY A 83 -8.26 0.73 -11.42
C GLY A 83 -7.30 1.53 -10.52
N ARG A 84 -7.28 2.87 -10.61
CA ARG A 84 -6.47 3.76 -9.76
C ARG A 84 -7.24 5.01 -9.40
N GLN A 85 -7.10 5.45 -8.16
CA GLN A 85 -7.62 6.74 -7.70
C GLN A 85 -6.55 7.45 -6.86
N ILE A 86 -6.32 8.71 -7.16
CA ILE A 86 -5.45 9.59 -6.37
C ILE A 86 -6.30 10.75 -5.88
N ARG A 87 -6.18 11.06 -4.59
CA ARG A 87 -6.73 12.27 -3.97
C ARG A 87 -5.61 13.05 -3.32
N ALA A 88 -5.59 14.37 -3.50
CA ALA A 88 -4.57 15.25 -2.97
C ALA A 88 -5.12 16.67 -2.79
N GLU A 89 -4.39 17.51 -2.05
CA GLU A 89 -4.69 18.94 -1.98
C GLU A 89 -4.16 19.68 -3.20
N ARG A 90 -3.01 19.22 -3.71
CA ARG A 90 -2.36 19.81 -4.89
C ARG A 90 -1.70 18.73 -5.74
N VAL A 91 -1.78 18.90 -7.07
CA VAL A 91 -1.02 18.12 -8.04
C VAL A 91 -0.33 19.06 -9.00
N THR A 92 0.98 18.98 -9.12
CA THR A 92 1.80 19.75 -10.06
C THR A 92 2.35 18.81 -11.13
N ILE A 93 2.29 19.23 -12.38
CA ILE A 93 2.85 18.51 -13.53
C ILE A 93 3.94 19.40 -14.13
N ASP A 94 5.14 18.87 -14.28
CA ASP A 94 6.27 19.60 -14.83
C ASP A 94 6.05 20.02 -16.30
N GLN A 95 6.76 21.03 -16.75
CA GLN A 95 6.68 21.56 -18.13
C GLN A 95 6.85 20.47 -19.19
N THR A 96 7.67 19.47 -18.94
CA THR A 96 7.94 18.38 -19.90
C THR A 96 6.85 17.28 -19.87
N GLN A 97 5.86 17.39 -18.98
CA GLN A 97 4.84 16.38 -18.72
C GLN A 97 5.43 15.00 -18.46
N THR A 98 6.59 14.99 -17.79
CA THR A 98 7.30 13.75 -17.43
C THR A 98 7.06 13.38 -15.97
N TYR A 99 6.98 14.38 -15.09
CA TYR A 99 6.79 14.18 -13.66
C TYR A 99 5.53 14.86 -13.16
N ALA A 100 4.82 14.13 -12.30
CA ALA A 100 3.72 14.68 -11.51
C ALA A 100 4.05 14.56 -10.03
N LYS A 101 3.78 15.61 -9.26
CA LYS A 101 3.91 15.62 -7.80
C LYS A 101 2.55 15.86 -7.18
N ALA A 102 2.09 14.96 -6.33
CA ALA A 102 0.91 15.15 -5.51
C ALA A 102 1.33 15.48 -4.07
N GLU A 103 0.70 16.47 -3.46
CA GLU A 103 1.03 16.99 -2.14
C GLU A 103 -0.22 17.21 -1.29
N GLY A 104 -0.07 17.04 0.02
CA GLY A 104 -1.10 17.30 1.02
C GLY A 104 -2.08 16.15 1.17
N ASN A 105 -1.90 15.36 2.24
CA ASN A 105 -2.75 14.20 2.61
C ASN A 105 -3.11 13.31 1.41
N VAL A 106 -2.09 12.90 0.67
CA VAL A 106 -2.25 12.18 -0.58
C VAL A 106 -2.76 10.76 -0.31
N GLN A 107 -3.91 10.41 -0.87
CA GLN A 107 -4.46 9.07 -0.81
C GLN A 107 -4.34 8.42 -2.18
N LEU A 108 -3.71 7.26 -2.23
CA LEU A 108 -3.63 6.40 -3.41
C LEU A 108 -4.40 5.11 -3.14
N ALA A 109 -5.31 4.78 -4.03
CA ALA A 109 -5.95 3.48 -4.06
C ALA A 109 -5.75 2.85 -5.45
N GLN A 110 -5.18 1.67 -5.49
CA GLN A 110 -5.03 0.85 -6.69
C GLN A 110 -5.14 -0.62 -6.32
N SER A 111 -5.29 -1.49 -7.29
CA SER A 111 -5.36 -2.93 -7.02
C SER A 111 -4.14 -3.41 -6.22
N GLY A 112 -4.40 -3.98 -5.04
CA GLY A 112 -3.40 -4.54 -4.15
C GLY A 112 -2.66 -3.56 -3.24
N LEU A 113 -2.84 -2.23 -3.41
CA LEU A 113 -2.19 -1.22 -2.57
C LEU A 113 -3.12 -0.04 -2.30
N ILE A 114 -3.32 0.27 -1.03
CA ILE A 114 -3.96 1.49 -0.56
C ILE A 114 -2.93 2.23 0.29
N SER A 115 -2.74 3.52 0.08
CA SER A 115 -1.82 4.31 0.90
C SER A 115 -2.35 5.70 1.21
N GLN A 116 -1.91 6.23 2.35
CA GLN A 116 -2.01 7.63 2.74
C GLN A 116 -0.59 8.15 2.97
N SER A 117 -0.19 9.17 2.23
CA SER A 117 1.18 9.69 2.15
C SER A 117 1.20 11.20 2.31
N ASP A 118 2.35 11.75 2.72
CA ASP A 118 2.54 13.20 2.70
C ASP A 118 2.62 13.71 1.25
N ASP A 119 3.48 13.03 0.47
CA ASP A 119 3.76 13.36 -0.93
C ASP A 119 3.87 12.12 -1.77
N ILE A 120 3.53 12.25 -3.06
CA ILE A 120 3.79 11.24 -4.10
C ILE A 120 4.48 11.92 -5.28
N ASN A 121 5.64 11.38 -5.69
CA ASN A 121 6.28 11.74 -6.96
C ASN A 121 6.05 10.60 -7.95
N TYR A 122 5.61 10.94 -9.14
CA TYR A 122 5.25 9.96 -10.16
C TYR A 122 5.83 10.33 -11.52
N ASN A 123 6.50 9.38 -12.16
CA ASN A 123 6.97 9.53 -13.53
C ASN A 123 5.89 9.03 -14.49
N LEU A 124 5.33 9.96 -15.26
CA LEU A 124 4.22 9.69 -16.19
C LEU A 124 4.62 8.79 -17.36
N LYS A 125 5.92 8.77 -17.72
CA LYS A 125 6.44 7.98 -18.85
C LYS A 125 6.79 6.54 -18.44
N THR A 126 7.50 6.39 -17.31
CA THR A 126 7.92 5.06 -16.82
C THR A 126 6.90 4.42 -15.91
N GLN A 127 5.88 5.16 -15.47
CA GLN A 127 4.83 4.73 -14.53
C GLN A 127 5.39 4.24 -13.18
N GLN A 128 6.53 4.75 -12.82
CA GLN A 128 7.16 4.52 -11.52
C GLN A 128 6.87 5.69 -10.60
N GLY A 129 6.76 5.41 -9.31
CA GLY A 129 6.46 6.43 -8.33
C GLY A 129 7.04 6.13 -6.97
N ASP A 130 7.32 7.21 -6.26
CA ASP A 130 7.80 7.22 -4.89
C ASP A 130 6.75 7.87 -3.99
N LEU A 131 6.37 7.20 -2.91
CA LEU A 131 5.46 7.68 -1.89
C LEU A 131 6.28 7.95 -0.61
N TYR A 132 6.05 9.07 0.03
CA TYR A 132 6.82 9.50 1.21
C TYR A 132 5.96 9.58 2.46
N ASN A 133 6.54 9.14 3.59
CA ASN A 133 5.90 9.11 4.91
C ASN A 133 4.51 8.46 4.89
N SER A 134 4.46 7.24 4.39
CA SER A 134 3.21 6.58 4.04
C SER A 134 2.73 5.60 5.12
N PHE A 135 1.42 5.61 5.40
CA PHE A 135 0.70 4.42 5.86
C PHE A 135 0.25 3.62 4.65
N TYR A 136 0.36 2.30 4.69
CA TYR A 136 0.01 1.45 3.57
C TYR A 136 -0.75 0.20 4.00
N ILE A 137 -1.59 -0.26 3.10
CA ILE A 137 -2.30 -1.54 3.16
C ILE A 137 -1.94 -2.32 1.90
N ALA A 138 -1.33 -3.49 2.08
CA ALA A 138 -1.04 -4.45 1.03
C ALA A 138 -2.13 -5.52 1.08
N GLU A 139 -3.19 -5.34 0.27
CA GLU A 139 -4.42 -6.13 0.34
C GLU A 139 -4.18 -7.61 0.09
N GLN A 140 -3.41 -7.95 -0.94
CA GLN A 140 -3.13 -9.35 -1.31
C GLN A 140 -2.29 -10.09 -0.25
N GLN A 141 -1.46 -9.37 0.51
CA GLN A 141 -0.64 -9.90 1.59
C GLN A 141 -1.34 -9.85 2.95
N HIS A 142 -2.59 -9.35 3.00
CA HIS A 142 -3.32 -9.11 4.25
C HIS A 142 -2.51 -8.32 5.27
N ALA A 143 -1.71 -7.35 4.80
CA ALA A 143 -0.74 -6.67 5.61
C ALA A 143 -0.91 -5.15 5.58
N HIS A 144 -0.47 -4.52 6.65
CA HIS A 144 -0.44 -3.08 6.76
C HIS A 144 0.82 -2.62 7.50
N GLY A 145 1.14 -1.35 7.36
CA GLY A 145 2.27 -0.77 8.05
C GLY A 145 2.51 0.69 7.70
N ARG A 146 3.68 1.16 8.11
CA ARG A 146 4.21 2.48 7.78
C ARG A 146 5.53 2.32 7.07
N ALA A 147 5.84 3.24 6.15
CA ALA A 147 7.14 3.34 5.51
C ALA A 147 7.53 4.81 5.34
N GLU A 148 8.80 5.14 5.47
CA GLU A 148 9.31 6.48 5.14
C GLU A 148 9.29 6.70 3.64
N LYS A 149 9.59 5.64 2.87
CA LYS A 149 9.49 5.66 1.41
C LYS A 149 8.94 4.34 0.90
N ILE A 150 8.02 4.41 -0.05
CA ILE A 150 7.58 3.27 -0.86
C ILE A 150 7.89 3.59 -2.31
N ALA A 151 8.66 2.73 -2.97
CA ALA A 151 9.02 2.88 -4.37
C ALA A 151 8.50 1.69 -5.18
N LYS A 152 7.77 1.97 -6.25
CA LYS A 152 7.47 0.97 -7.27
C LYS A 152 8.64 0.92 -8.26
N THR A 153 9.50 -0.08 -8.15
CA THR A 153 10.72 -0.21 -8.98
C THR A 153 10.49 -0.99 -10.27
N SER A 154 9.43 -1.80 -10.30
CA SER A 154 8.93 -2.47 -11.51
C SER A 154 7.45 -2.78 -11.35
N ASP A 155 6.80 -3.33 -12.38
CA ASP A 155 5.37 -3.66 -12.31
C ASP A 155 5.03 -4.63 -11.18
N ASN A 156 5.97 -5.51 -10.83
CA ASN A 156 5.77 -6.55 -9.84
C ASN A 156 6.63 -6.37 -8.57
N THR A 157 7.33 -5.24 -8.41
CA THR A 157 8.24 -5.05 -7.28
C THR A 157 7.99 -3.73 -6.56
N LEU A 158 7.72 -3.84 -5.26
CA LEU A 158 7.66 -2.71 -4.32
C LEU A 158 8.86 -2.77 -3.38
N GLU A 159 9.50 -1.65 -3.18
CA GLU A 159 10.55 -1.45 -2.17
C GLU A 159 10.07 -0.45 -1.12
N LEU A 160 10.19 -0.83 0.14
CA LEU A 160 9.81 0.00 1.27
C LEU A 160 11.06 0.26 2.13
N GLU A 161 11.28 1.51 2.48
CA GLU A 161 12.41 1.94 3.32
C GLU A 161 11.91 2.36 4.70
N ASN A 162 12.67 1.99 5.75
CA ASN A 162 12.36 2.21 7.16
C ASN A 162 10.90 1.86 7.47
N ALA A 163 10.54 0.62 7.15
CA ALA A 163 9.15 0.18 7.14
C ALA A 163 8.79 -0.76 8.28
N THR A 164 7.52 -0.71 8.64
CA THR A 164 6.88 -1.70 9.50
C THR A 164 5.92 -2.56 8.68
N TYR A 165 5.70 -3.79 9.12
CA TYR A 165 4.81 -4.75 8.49
C TYR A 165 4.12 -5.58 9.57
N SER A 166 2.80 -5.71 9.51
CA SER A 166 1.99 -6.58 10.37
C SER A 166 0.76 -7.07 9.63
N THR A 167 0.25 -8.23 10.02
CA THR A 167 -1.04 -8.76 9.56
C THR A 167 -2.10 -8.73 10.66
N CYS A 168 -1.82 -8.09 11.80
CA CYS A 168 -2.79 -7.95 12.88
C CYS A 168 -3.98 -7.08 12.45
N PRO A 169 -5.21 -7.36 12.96
CA PRO A 169 -6.33 -6.46 12.76
C PRO A 169 -6.05 -5.04 13.27
N PRO A 170 -6.64 -4.00 12.66
CA PRO A 170 -6.37 -2.61 13.02
C PRO A 170 -7.16 -2.10 14.23
N ASP A 171 -8.05 -2.91 14.82
CA ASP A 171 -8.89 -2.58 15.98
C ASP A 171 -8.10 -2.36 17.28
N GLN A 172 -6.84 -2.72 17.26
CA GLN A 172 -5.91 -2.54 18.38
C GLN A 172 -4.47 -2.46 17.88
N LYS A 173 -3.60 -1.96 18.74
CA LYS A 173 -2.16 -1.93 18.47
C LYS A 173 -1.67 -3.33 18.08
N PRO A 174 -0.91 -3.48 17.00
CA PRO A 174 -0.45 -4.78 16.53
C PRO A 174 0.27 -5.58 17.62
N THR A 175 -0.19 -6.79 17.89
CA THR A 175 0.47 -7.70 18.84
C THR A 175 1.88 -8.05 18.39
N TRP A 176 2.11 -8.12 17.08
CA TRP A 176 3.44 -8.30 16.51
C TRP A 176 3.63 -7.41 15.29
N LYS A 177 4.85 -7.01 15.07
CA LYS A 177 5.27 -6.27 13.87
C LYS A 177 6.71 -6.58 13.51
N ILE A 178 6.99 -6.60 12.24
CA ILE A 178 8.35 -6.53 11.71
C ILE A 178 8.68 -5.05 11.48
N GLN A 179 9.88 -4.65 11.84
CA GLN A 179 10.47 -3.38 11.46
C GLN A 179 11.77 -3.66 10.71
N ALA A 180 11.93 -3.09 9.54
CA ALA A 180 13.11 -3.30 8.71
C ALA A 180 13.56 -2.00 8.06
N GLU A 181 14.87 -1.88 7.85
CA GLU A 181 15.46 -0.78 7.09
C GLU A 181 15.00 -0.83 5.62
N LYS A 182 14.93 -2.03 5.05
CA LYS A 182 14.42 -2.25 3.69
C LYS A 182 13.57 -3.50 3.63
N ILE A 183 12.40 -3.38 2.98
CA ILE A 183 11.53 -4.49 2.60
C ILE A 183 11.35 -4.45 1.09
N LYS A 184 11.63 -5.56 0.42
CA LYS A 184 11.38 -5.72 -1.01
C LYS A 184 10.33 -6.81 -1.20
N LEU A 185 9.22 -6.47 -1.85
CA LEU A 185 8.13 -7.38 -2.15
C LEU A 185 8.10 -7.63 -3.66
N ASN A 186 8.33 -8.86 -4.08
CA ASN A 186 8.29 -9.25 -5.48
C ASN A 186 7.10 -10.19 -5.72
N GLN A 187 6.07 -9.67 -6.38
CA GLN A 187 4.84 -10.40 -6.67
C GLN A 187 5.03 -11.51 -7.71
N GLU A 188 6.00 -11.35 -8.62
CA GLU A 188 6.30 -12.36 -9.64
C GLU A 188 6.88 -13.63 -9.01
N THR A 189 7.84 -13.48 -8.11
CA THR A 189 8.47 -14.59 -7.39
C THR A 189 7.69 -15.06 -6.18
N GLY A 190 6.71 -14.26 -5.70
CA GLY A 190 5.99 -14.51 -4.45
C GLY A 190 6.86 -14.39 -3.21
N ARG A 191 7.92 -13.59 -3.26
CA ARG A 191 8.90 -13.47 -2.17
C ARG A 191 9.00 -12.05 -1.64
N GLY A 192 9.10 -11.98 -0.30
CA GLY A 192 9.51 -10.80 0.44
C GLY A 192 10.93 -10.98 0.96
N GLU A 193 11.75 -9.95 0.82
CA GLU A 193 13.11 -9.89 1.36
C GLU A 193 13.24 -8.68 2.26
N THR A 194 13.91 -8.83 3.40
CA THR A 194 14.13 -7.72 4.33
C THR A 194 15.59 -7.61 4.71
N LYS A 195 16.01 -6.38 5.02
CA LYS A 195 17.34 -6.08 5.55
C LYS A 195 17.23 -5.39 6.91
N ASN A 196 18.16 -5.69 7.81
CA ASN A 196 18.24 -5.13 9.17
C ASN A 196 16.89 -5.18 9.90
N THR A 197 16.38 -6.41 10.04
CA THR A 197 15.02 -6.69 10.48
C THR A 197 14.97 -6.95 11.96
N LYS A 198 13.99 -6.36 12.63
CA LYS A 198 13.64 -6.63 14.03
C LYS A 198 12.18 -7.11 14.10
N LEU A 199 11.96 -8.21 14.80
CA LEU A 199 10.61 -8.67 15.15
C LEU A 199 10.28 -8.18 16.55
N TYR A 200 9.13 -7.53 16.65
CA TYR A 200 8.56 -7.06 17.92
C TYR A 200 7.33 -7.87 18.27
N VAL A 201 7.20 -8.24 19.53
CA VAL A 201 5.99 -8.80 20.13
C VAL A 201 5.60 -7.92 21.30
N LYS A 202 4.42 -7.30 21.26
CA LYS A 202 3.96 -6.29 22.26
C LYS A 202 5.02 -5.21 22.52
N ASP A 203 5.58 -4.67 21.43
CA ASP A 203 6.65 -3.66 21.43
C ASP A 203 8.00 -4.09 22.04
N VAL A 204 8.15 -5.34 22.44
CA VAL A 204 9.44 -5.88 22.89
C VAL A 204 10.17 -6.48 21.69
N PRO A 205 11.40 -6.08 21.37
CA PRO A 205 12.18 -6.71 20.31
C PRO A 205 12.59 -8.11 20.76
N VAL A 206 12.11 -9.14 20.06
CA VAL A 206 12.37 -10.55 20.40
C VAL A 206 13.38 -11.21 19.47
N LEU A 207 13.59 -10.66 18.28
CA LEU A 207 14.54 -11.17 17.30
C LEU A 207 15.10 -10.03 16.46
N ALA A 208 16.38 -10.09 16.14
CA ALA A 208 17.03 -9.21 15.18
C ALA A 208 17.86 -10.05 14.22
N VAL A 209 17.65 -9.85 12.92
CA VAL A 209 18.36 -10.56 11.85
C VAL A 209 18.81 -9.59 10.77
N PRO A 210 20.03 -9.73 10.21
CA PRO A 210 20.52 -8.83 9.17
C PRO A 210 19.78 -9.01 7.84
N TYR A 211 19.26 -10.21 7.58
CA TYR A 211 18.53 -10.56 6.37
C TYR A 211 17.47 -11.62 6.69
N PHE A 212 16.29 -11.45 6.11
CA PHE A 212 15.21 -12.41 6.24
C PHE A 212 14.41 -12.48 4.91
N ASN A 213 14.03 -13.68 4.50
CA ASN A 213 13.25 -13.94 3.30
C ASN A 213 11.99 -14.71 3.70
N PHE A 214 10.83 -14.30 3.17
CA PHE A 214 9.54 -14.90 3.50
C PHE A 214 8.62 -14.98 2.27
N PRO A 215 7.70 -15.95 2.22
CA PRO A 215 6.66 -15.98 1.18
C PRO A 215 5.65 -14.87 1.41
N ILE A 216 5.19 -14.22 0.33
CA ILE A 216 4.14 -13.20 0.37
C ILE A 216 2.82 -13.69 -0.22
N ASP A 217 2.79 -14.92 -0.71
CA ASP A 217 1.61 -15.59 -1.25
C ASP A 217 1.59 -17.08 -0.85
N ASP A 218 0.49 -17.77 -1.17
CA ASP A 218 0.26 -19.17 -0.84
C ASP A 218 1.02 -20.17 -1.74
N ARG A 219 1.91 -19.70 -2.60
CA ARG A 219 2.73 -20.60 -3.45
C ARG A 219 3.69 -21.38 -2.59
N ARG A 220 3.73 -22.70 -2.80
CA ARG A 220 4.69 -23.56 -2.12
C ARG A 220 6.10 -23.18 -2.54
N THR A 221 6.87 -22.65 -1.61
CA THR A 221 8.30 -22.39 -1.80
C THR A 221 9.11 -23.50 -1.14
N THR A 222 10.00 -24.13 -1.89
CA THR A 222 11.04 -24.99 -1.33
C THR A 222 12.09 -24.08 -0.71
N GLY A 223 12.10 -23.97 0.60
CA GLY A 223 13.04 -23.18 1.38
C GLY A 223 12.72 -23.30 2.85
N ILE A 224 13.65 -22.96 3.72
CA ILE A 224 13.61 -23.14 5.19
C ILE A 224 12.20 -22.84 5.72
N LEU A 225 11.57 -23.86 6.29
CA LEU A 225 10.30 -23.77 6.99
C LEU A 225 10.35 -22.58 7.96
N THR A 226 9.46 -21.64 7.79
CA THR A 226 9.20 -20.61 8.82
C THR A 226 8.87 -21.35 10.10
N PRO A 227 9.60 -21.10 11.22
CA PRO A 227 9.23 -21.72 12.48
C PRO A 227 7.83 -21.25 12.85
N ILE A 228 6.88 -22.18 12.86
CA ILE A 228 5.54 -21.95 13.41
C ILE A 228 5.72 -21.92 14.93
N PHE A 229 5.78 -20.73 15.51
CA PHE A 229 5.70 -20.59 16.96
C PHE A 229 4.23 -20.79 17.37
N GLY A 230 3.85 -22.04 17.61
CA GLY A 230 2.62 -22.38 18.30
C GLY A 230 2.80 -22.09 19.79
N PHE A 231 2.13 -21.08 20.30
CA PHE A 231 1.92 -20.94 21.74
C PHE A 231 0.62 -21.69 22.09
N THR A 232 0.74 -22.74 22.88
CA THR A 232 -0.39 -23.42 23.57
C THR A 232 -0.82 -22.58 24.76
#